data_f24b25ea3ac00e2461053320772df7cf
#
_entry.id   f24b25ea3ac00e2461053320772df7cf
#
_cell.length_a   1.000
_cell.length_b   1.000
_cell.length_c   1.000
_cell.angle_alpha   90.00
_cell.angle_beta   90.00
_cell.angle_gamma   90.00
#
_symmetry.space_group_name_H-M   'P 1'
#
loop_
_entity.id
_entity.type
_entity.pdbx_description
1 polymer ?
#
loop_
_entity_poly.entity_id
_entity_poly.type
_entity_poly.pdbx_seq_one_letter_code
_entity_poly.pdbx_strand_id
1 'polypeptide(L)'
;MLGNGRALRYGIGVGREGFAWAGVQTISKKAEWPDWTPPPEMLARQPYLPRFMAGGPGNPLGARAMYLGGTEYRIHGTNAPDTIGTRVSSGCIRLVNEDVMDLYSRVNVGAKVIVLPIEHRADAARVSLR
;
A
#
# COMPACT_ATOMS: atom_id res chain seq x y z
N MET A 1 -6.46 14.04 -3.89
CA MET A 1 -7.27 15.22 -4.23
C MET A 1 -6.89 15.72 -5.62
N LEU A 2 -7.86 16.05 -6.43
CA LEU A 2 -7.64 16.50 -7.80
C LEU A 2 -7.74 18.01 -7.97
N GLY A 3 -8.05 18.75 -6.91
CA GLY A 3 -8.44 20.15 -7.01
C GLY A 3 -9.90 20.27 -7.39
N ASN A 4 -10.41 21.50 -7.44
CA ASN A 4 -11.82 21.78 -7.79
C ASN A 4 -12.83 21.02 -6.92
N GLY A 5 -12.45 20.67 -5.68
CA GLY A 5 -13.32 19.94 -4.77
C GLY A 5 -13.51 18.47 -5.14
N ARG A 6 -12.71 17.93 -6.06
CA ARG A 6 -12.82 16.55 -6.55
C ARG A 6 -11.71 15.67 -5.98
N ALA A 7 -11.99 14.39 -5.92
CA ALA A 7 -11.03 13.38 -5.45
C ALA A 7 -11.29 12.05 -6.14
N LEU A 8 -10.26 11.23 -6.20
CA LEU A 8 -10.39 9.84 -6.61
C LEU A 8 -10.40 8.94 -5.38
N ARG A 9 -11.11 7.83 -5.47
CA ARG A 9 -11.12 6.79 -4.45
C ARG A 9 -10.69 5.48 -5.07
N TYR A 10 -9.95 4.71 -4.27
CA TYR A 10 -9.50 3.38 -4.67
C TYR A 10 -9.82 2.39 -3.55
N GLY A 11 -10.13 1.16 -3.94
CA GLY A 11 -10.19 0.07 -2.98
C GLY A 11 -8.79 -0.30 -2.52
N ILE A 12 -8.63 -0.57 -1.24
CA ILE A 12 -7.32 -0.93 -0.68
C ILE A 12 -7.40 -2.17 0.19
N GLY A 13 -6.27 -2.85 0.33
CA GLY A 13 -6.04 -3.82 1.38
C GLY A 13 -5.11 -3.21 2.41
N VAL A 14 -5.36 -3.49 3.68
CA VAL A 14 -4.64 -2.84 4.78
C VAL A 14 -4.05 -3.87 5.72
N GLY A 15 -3.29 -3.40 6.71
CA GLY A 15 -2.70 -4.25 7.73
C GLY A 15 -3.74 -4.99 8.55
N ARG A 16 -3.45 -6.26 8.81
CA ARG A 16 -4.26 -7.04 9.73
C ARG A 16 -4.11 -6.52 11.14
N GLU A 17 -4.99 -6.95 12.04
CA GLU A 17 -4.93 -6.55 13.44
C GLU A 17 -3.52 -6.77 14.01
N GLY A 18 -3.02 -5.78 14.74
CA GLY A 18 -1.66 -5.78 15.24
C GLY A 18 -0.64 -5.19 14.26
N PHE A 19 -1.03 -4.96 13.01
CA PHE A 19 -0.18 -4.37 11.98
C PHE A 19 -0.77 -3.10 11.39
N ALA A 20 -1.88 -2.61 11.92
CA ALA A 20 -2.44 -1.32 11.52
C ALA A 20 -1.59 -0.18 12.12
N TRP A 21 -1.50 0.91 11.39
CA TRP A 21 -0.74 2.09 11.82
C TRP A 21 -1.42 3.35 11.28
N ALA A 22 -1.05 4.49 11.88
CA ALA A 22 -1.55 5.79 11.44
C ALA A 22 -0.42 6.79 11.53
N GLY A 23 -0.50 7.86 10.76
CA GLY A 23 0.49 8.91 10.80
C GLY A 23 0.59 9.67 9.50
N VAL A 24 1.54 10.58 9.43
CA VAL A 24 1.81 11.39 8.25
C VAL A 24 3.21 11.05 7.73
N GLN A 25 3.28 10.71 6.46
CA GLN A 25 4.54 10.42 5.78
C GLN A 25 4.57 11.15 4.46
N THR A 26 5.74 11.19 3.83
CA THR A 26 5.87 11.65 2.45
C THR A 26 6.36 10.50 1.59
N ILE A 27 5.98 10.51 0.31
CA ILE A 27 6.51 9.56 -0.64
C ILE A 27 7.98 9.89 -0.86
N SER A 28 8.88 8.99 -0.46
CA SER A 28 10.32 9.19 -0.54
C SER A 28 10.93 8.61 -1.80
N LYS A 29 10.26 7.62 -2.41
CA LYS A 29 10.75 6.92 -3.59
C LYS A 29 9.58 6.29 -4.32
N LYS A 30 9.69 6.18 -5.65
CA LYS A 30 8.73 5.48 -6.50
C LYS A 30 9.47 4.44 -7.33
N ALA A 31 8.84 3.29 -7.56
CA ALA A 31 9.44 2.23 -8.36
C ALA A 31 8.40 1.53 -9.23
N GLU A 32 8.79 1.17 -10.45
CA GLU A 32 7.99 0.37 -11.36
C GLU A 32 8.43 -1.08 -11.27
N TRP A 33 7.46 -1.99 -11.11
CA TRP A 33 7.72 -3.42 -10.96
C TRP A 33 8.88 -3.70 -10.00
N PRO A 34 8.75 -3.27 -8.73
CA PRO A 34 9.87 -3.30 -7.79
C PRO A 34 10.29 -4.73 -7.42
N ASP A 35 11.57 -4.88 -7.14
CA ASP A 35 12.08 -6.07 -6.49
C ASP A 35 11.62 -6.10 -5.04
N TRP A 36 11.59 -7.28 -4.45
CA TRP A 36 11.21 -7.44 -3.05
C TRP A 36 12.23 -8.29 -2.29
N THR A 37 12.69 -7.75 -1.19
CA THR A 37 13.51 -8.46 -0.21
C THR A 37 12.71 -8.55 1.08
N PRO A 38 12.23 -9.75 1.46
CA PRO A 38 11.45 -9.89 2.69
C PRO A 38 12.24 -9.41 3.90
N PRO A 39 11.60 -8.72 4.86
CA PRO A 39 12.27 -8.32 6.09
C PRO A 39 12.76 -9.53 6.88
N PRO A 40 13.86 -9.38 7.67
CA PRO A 40 14.38 -10.50 8.44
C PRO A 40 13.37 -11.16 9.37
N GLU A 41 12.51 -10.40 10.01
CA GLU A 41 11.49 -10.95 10.90
C GLU A 41 10.44 -11.75 10.15
N MET A 42 10.15 -11.41 8.89
CA MET A 42 9.25 -12.20 8.06
C MET A 42 9.91 -13.52 7.66
N LEU A 43 11.20 -13.49 7.33
CA LEU A 43 11.94 -14.71 7.02
C LEU A 43 12.04 -15.64 8.25
N ALA A 44 12.11 -15.07 9.44
CA ALA A 44 12.12 -15.86 10.67
C ALA A 44 10.78 -16.58 10.87
N ARG A 45 9.65 -15.92 10.56
CA ARG A 45 8.31 -16.53 10.67
C ARG A 45 8.01 -17.49 9.53
N GLN A 46 8.57 -17.23 8.36
CA GLN A 46 8.29 -17.98 7.13
C GLN A 46 9.62 -18.28 6.43
N PRO A 47 10.43 -19.19 6.96
CA PRO A 47 11.78 -19.43 6.43
C PRO A 47 11.80 -20.02 5.02
N TYR A 48 10.65 -20.48 4.53
CA TYR A 48 10.52 -20.97 3.16
C TYR A 48 10.47 -19.86 2.12
N LEU A 49 10.30 -18.60 2.53
CA LEU A 49 10.28 -17.48 1.60
C LEU A 49 11.66 -17.28 0.97
N PRO A 50 11.72 -16.92 -0.31
CA PRO A 50 12.99 -16.54 -0.91
C PRO A 50 13.53 -15.27 -0.28
N ARG A 51 14.85 -15.14 -0.23
CA ARG A 51 15.49 -13.94 0.32
C ARG A 51 15.38 -12.74 -0.57
N PHE A 52 15.07 -12.97 -1.85
CA PHE A 52 14.93 -11.91 -2.86
C PHE A 52 13.96 -12.38 -3.93
N MET A 53 13.09 -11.47 -4.37
CA MET A 53 12.19 -11.72 -5.51
C MET A 53 12.33 -10.59 -6.50
N ALA A 54 12.66 -10.94 -7.75
CA ALA A 54 12.71 -9.97 -8.82
C ALA A 54 11.32 -9.42 -9.11
N GLY A 55 11.25 -8.19 -9.62
CA GLY A 55 10.01 -7.56 -10.02
C GLY A 55 9.31 -8.34 -11.14
N GLY A 56 7.99 -8.33 -11.12
CA GLY A 56 7.18 -9.03 -12.11
C GLY A 56 5.83 -9.44 -11.55
N PRO A 57 4.97 -10.06 -12.39
CA PRO A 57 3.61 -10.42 -12.00
C PRO A 57 3.51 -11.36 -10.80
N GLY A 58 4.54 -12.16 -10.55
CA GLY A 58 4.56 -13.06 -9.40
C GLY A 58 5.05 -12.43 -8.11
N ASN A 59 5.46 -11.16 -8.16
CA ASN A 59 6.00 -10.48 -6.99
C ASN A 59 4.85 -9.88 -6.16
N PRO A 60 4.83 -10.06 -4.83
CA PRO A 60 3.76 -9.50 -3.99
C PRO A 60 3.62 -7.98 -4.04
N LEU A 61 4.66 -7.26 -4.42
CA LEU A 61 4.60 -5.80 -4.51
C LEU A 61 3.87 -5.30 -5.76
N GLY A 62 3.63 -6.18 -6.73
CA GLY A 62 2.89 -5.85 -7.91
C GLY A 62 3.58 -4.87 -8.85
N ALA A 63 2.77 -4.09 -9.58
CA ALA A 63 3.23 -3.28 -10.69
C ALA A 63 3.99 -2.01 -10.28
N ARG A 64 3.68 -1.45 -9.12
CA ARG A 64 4.27 -0.19 -8.66
C ARG A 64 4.40 -0.19 -7.15
N ALA A 65 5.37 0.57 -6.65
CA ALA A 65 5.49 0.83 -5.22
C ALA A 65 5.86 2.30 -4.99
N MET A 66 5.26 2.86 -3.94
CA MET A 66 5.57 4.20 -3.45
C MET A 66 5.98 4.06 -1.99
N TYR A 67 7.22 4.40 -1.68
CA TYR A 67 7.81 4.19 -0.37
C TYR A 67 7.48 5.37 0.53
N LEU A 68 7.14 5.09 1.79
CA LEU A 68 6.66 6.09 2.75
C LEU A 68 7.79 6.47 3.73
N GLY A 69 8.39 7.63 3.49
CA GLY A 69 9.42 8.18 4.35
C GLY A 69 10.60 7.24 4.55
N GLY A 70 11.11 7.17 5.77
CA GLY A 70 12.14 6.23 6.17
C GLY A 70 11.59 4.93 6.75
N THR A 71 10.28 4.68 6.63
CA THR A 71 9.65 3.48 7.16
C THR A 71 9.83 2.30 6.22
N GLU A 72 9.48 1.12 6.70
CA GLU A 72 9.42 -0.08 5.86
C GLU A 72 8.09 -0.17 5.10
N TYR A 73 7.15 0.75 5.37
CA TYR A 73 5.82 0.71 4.76
C TYR A 73 5.81 1.36 3.40
N ARG A 74 4.91 0.88 2.56
CA ARG A 74 4.75 1.39 1.21
C ARG A 74 3.33 1.22 0.72
N ILE A 75 2.97 1.97 -0.31
CA ILE A 75 1.75 1.78 -1.08
C ILE A 75 2.17 1.02 -2.33
N HIS A 76 1.56 -0.13 -2.58
CA HIS A 76 2.03 -0.96 -3.71
C HIS A 76 0.88 -1.76 -4.34
N GLY A 77 1.16 -2.36 -5.48
CA GLY A 77 0.25 -3.27 -6.13
C GLY A 77 0.22 -4.64 -5.45
N THR A 78 -0.31 -5.62 -6.14
CA THR A 78 -0.45 -6.95 -5.56
C THR A 78 -0.43 -8.04 -6.63
N ASN A 79 0.00 -9.24 -6.23
CA ASN A 79 -0.19 -10.44 -7.04
C ASN A 79 -1.41 -11.25 -6.58
N ALA A 80 -2.18 -10.72 -5.62
CA ALA A 80 -3.37 -11.37 -5.07
C ALA A 80 -4.54 -10.38 -5.00
N PRO A 81 -5.10 -9.98 -6.16
CA PRO A 81 -6.10 -8.91 -6.21
C PRO A 81 -7.38 -9.22 -5.44
N ASP A 82 -7.70 -10.48 -5.22
CA ASP A 82 -8.87 -10.88 -4.45
C ASP A 82 -8.75 -10.55 -2.95
N THR A 83 -7.57 -10.17 -2.47
CA THR A 83 -7.38 -9.77 -1.07
C THR A 83 -7.60 -8.28 -0.83
N ILE A 84 -7.89 -7.49 -1.88
CA ILE A 84 -8.20 -6.07 -1.72
C ILE A 84 -9.53 -5.95 -0.98
N GLY A 85 -9.60 -4.97 -0.07
CA GLY A 85 -10.75 -4.80 0.82
C GLY A 85 -10.63 -5.56 2.13
N THR A 86 -9.52 -6.28 2.34
CA THR A 86 -9.29 -7.09 3.53
C THR A 86 -8.13 -6.53 4.35
N ARG A 87 -7.92 -7.10 5.55
CA ARG A 87 -6.86 -6.70 6.49
C ARG A 87 -5.86 -7.83 6.65
N VAL A 88 -5.09 -8.11 5.59
CA VAL A 88 -4.20 -9.26 5.59
C VAL A 88 -2.72 -8.89 5.46
N SER A 89 -2.38 -7.63 5.18
CA SER A 89 -0.99 -7.22 5.01
C SER A 89 -0.29 -6.99 6.34
N SER A 90 1.02 -6.81 6.30
CA SER A 90 1.84 -6.50 7.47
C SER A 90 2.06 -4.98 7.63
N GLY A 91 1.05 -4.18 7.29
CA GLY A 91 1.06 -2.74 7.48
C GLY A 91 1.09 -1.92 6.19
N CYS A 92 1.51 -2.50 5.09
CA CYS A 92 1.52 -1.79 3.81
C CYS A 92 0.11 -1.66 3.25
N ILE A 93 -0.10 -0.64 2.42
CA ILE A 93 -1.38 -0.38 1.76
C ILE A 93 -1.29 -0.95 0.36
N ARG A 94 -2.23 -1.82 0.00
CA ARG A 94 -2.21 -2.51 -1.30
C ARG A 94 -3.40 -2.11 -2.14
N LEU A 95 -3.15 -1.98 -3.44
CA LEU A 95 -4.18 -1.73 -4.44
C LEU A 95 -4.07 -2.79 -5.53
N VAL A 96 -5.14 -2.99 -6.31
CA VAL A 96 -5.00 -3.77 -7.54
C VAL A 96 -4.02 -3.04 -8.47
N ASN A 97 -3.37 -3.78 -9.36
CA ASN A 97 -2.31 -3.22 -10.19
C ASN A 97 -2.78 -2.03 -11.04
N GLU A 98 -3.96 -2.10 -11.61
CA GLU A 98 -4.49 -1.01 -12.43
C GLU A 98 -4.62 0.27 -11.60
N ASP A 99 -5.08 0.16 -10.37
CA ASP A 99 -5.29 1.31 -9.49
C ASP A 99 -3.96 1.90 -9.01
N VAL A 100 -3.00 1.05 -8.64
CA VAL A 100 -1.70 1.57 -8.20
C VAL A 100 -0.94 2.23 -9.34
N MET A 101 -1.10 1.74 -10.57
CA MET A 101 -0.51 2.38 -11.74
C MET A 101 -1.12 3.76 -11.98
N ASP A 102 -2.44 3.89 -11.83
CA ASP A 102 -3.11 5.18 -11.95
C ASP A 102 -2.67 6.15 -10.86
N LEU A 103 -2.66 5.71 -9.61
CA LEU A 103 -2.21 6.54 -8.49
C LEU A 103 -0.76 6.97 -8.66
N TYR A 104 0.11 6.04 -9.05
CA TYR A 104 1.53 6.30 -9.29
C TYR A 104 1.73 7.42 -10.32
N SER A 105 0.90 7.43 -11.36
CA SER A 105 1.01 8.45 -12.41
C SER A 105 0.59 9.84 -11.93
N ARG A 106 -0.17 9.93 -10.83
CA ARG A 106 -0.75 11.18 -10.35
C ARG A 106 0.02 11.82 -9.22
N VAL A 107 0.87 11.07 -8.52
CA VAL A 107 1.60 11.57 -7.35
C VAL A 107 3.09 11.65 -7.63
N ASN A 108 3.77 12.55 -6.92
CA ASN A 108 5.21 12.74 -7.05
C ASN A 108 5.91 12.40 -5.75
N VAL A 109 7.21 12.14 -5.83
CA VAL A 109 8.06 12.07 -4.64
C VAL A 109 7.90 13.40 -3.89
N GLY A 110 7.73 13.32 -2.57
CA GLY A 110 7.44 14.46 -1.73
C GLY A 110 5.96 14.65 -1.42
N ALA A 111 5.06 13.94 -2.12
CA ALA A 111 3.63 14.03 -1.84
C ALA A 111 3.35 13.56 -0.42
N LYS A 112 2.47 14.29 0.27
CA LYS A 112 2.07 13.96 1.64
C LYS A 112 1.06 12.82 1.62
N VAL A 113 1.26 11.85 2.51
CA VAL A 113 0.35 10.73 2.72
C VAL A 113 -0.10 10.76 4.17
N ILE A 114 -1.40 10.88 4.37
CA ILE A 114 -2.01 10.89 5.70
C ILE A 114 -2.73 9.56 5.87
N VAL A 115 -2.26 8.75 6.82
CA VAL A 115 -2.88 7.47 7.13
C VAL A 115 -3.67 7.63 8.41
N LEU A 116 -4.98 7.54 8.30
CA LEU A 116 -5.89 7.74 9.43
C LEU A 116 -6.07 6.44 10.19
N PRO A 117 -6.33 6.50 11.51
CA PRO A 117 -6.76 5.33 12.26
C PRO A 117 -8.00 4.71 11.60
N ILE A 118 -8.16 3.40 11.75
CA ILE A 118 -9.18 2.68 11.00
C ILE A 118 -10.60 3.20 11.28
N GLU A 119 -10.88 3.61 12.49
CA GLU A 119 -12.18 4.16 12.89
C GLU A 119 -12.46 5.54 12.30
N HIS A 120 -11.45 6.19 11.74
CA HIS A 120 -11.56 7.52 11.13
C HIS A 120 -11.39 7.48 9.62
N ARG A 121 -11.32 6.28 9.02
CA ARG A 121 -11.13 6.14 7.58
C ARG A 121 -12.43 6.34 6.83
N ALA A 122 -12.31 6.60 5.53
CA ALA A 122 -13.46 6.89 4.68
C ALA A 122 -14.49 5.76 4.66
N ASP A 123 -14.07 4.52 4.77
CA ASP A 123 -14.99 3.39 4.79
C ASP A 123 -15.85 3.37 6.05
N ALA A 124 -15.32 3.85 7.18
CA ALA A 124 -16.13 4.04 8.38
C ALA A 124 -17.03 5.26 8.25
N ALA A 125 -16.51 6.36 7.69
CA ALA A 125 -17.27 7.59 7.52
C ALA A 125 -18.44 7.45 6.55
N ARG A 126 -18.32 6.62 5.53
CA ARG A 126 -19.38 6.48 4.54
C ARG A 126 -20.71 6.00 5.13
N VAL A 127 -20.66 5.36 6.28
CA VAL A 127 -21.88 4.90 6.95
C VAL A 127 -22.78 6.09 7.28
N SER A 128 -22.20 7.21 7.66
CA SER A 128 -22.97 8.40 7.99
C SER A 128 -23.52 9.11 6.78
N LEU A 129 -23.07 8.75 5.58
CA LEU A 129 -23.51 9.37 4.34
C LEU A 129 -24.76 8.71 3.75
N ARG A 130 -25.27 7.66 4.39
CA ARG A 130 -26.46 6.93 3.91
C ARG A 130 -27.74 7.62 4.33
#